data_72aedc2c41615711e46ec02a5502e5a7
#
_entry.id   72aedc2c41615711e46ec02a5502e5a7
#
_cell.length_a   1.000
_cell.length_b   1.000
_cell.length_c   1.000
_cell.angle_alpha   90.00
_cell.angle_beta   90.00
_cell.angle_gamma   90.00
#
_symmetry.space_group_name_H-M   'P 1'
#
loop_
_entity.id
_entity.type
_entity.pdbx_description
1 polymer ?
#
loop_
_entity_poly.entity_id
_entity_poly.type
_entity_poly.pdbx_seq_one_letter_code
_entity_poly.pdbx_strand_id
1 'polypeptide(L)'
;MSDPRTAPAAVTPAGAAPGAPLLDVDGLNVRLPIDGIHRPVLREVSFSLRPGEAFGLVGESGSGKSMTARAIDRLLPAGAQVTGSIQFDGQDVSALTGAGLRQYRGRVAMIFQDPRAHTNPVRRIGDFMTEALRTNMSVPAAEARARAVDMLGQVGIEDGERRLRQYPHQLSGGMLQRVMIATALLTQPRLLLADEPTTALDVTTQAEVMAILDDLRREFGLTMLFITHDLELAAAICDRTAVMYAGQIVEIRRSSLLHDDPLHPYTAALAGARPDIAQTAHRLRAIPGRPLSAFEAPQEECAFAPRCPHARDVCLAAVPDLLETGDGLSRCVRTHELRGKLQAVADA
;
A
#
# COMPACT_ATOMS: atom_id res chain seq x y z
N MET A 1 -5.45 -6.04 -46.22
CA MET A 1 -5.94 -6.65 -44.96
C MET A 1 -4.70 -7.01 -44.15
N SER A 2 -4.24 -6.11 -43.33
CA SER A 2 -3.05 -6.31 -42.46
C SER A 2 -3.55 -6.19 -41.01
N ASP A 3 -3.32 -7.25 -40.25
CA ASP A 3 -3.74 -7.40 -38.85
C ASP A 3 -2.93 -6.43 -37.96
N PRO A 4 -3.57 -5.54 -37.15
CA PRO A 4 -2.87 -4.56 -36.31
C PRO A 4 -2.72 -5.00 -34.84
N ARG A 5 -2.49 -6.30 -34.56
CA ARG A 5 -2.27 -6.81 -33.20
C ARG A 5 -0.87 -7.36 -33.00
N THR A 6 0.14 -6.51 -33.14
CA THR A 6 1.46 -6.82 -32.62
C THR A 6 1.63 -6.08 -31.29
N ALA A 7 1.31 -6.78 -30.19
CA ALA A 7 1.70 -6.32 -28.86
C ALA A 7 3.23 -6.19 -28.82
N PRO A 8 3.79 -5.10 -28.27
CA PRO A 8 5.23 -4.99 -28.12
C PRO A 8 5.71 -6.09 -27.17
N ALA A 9 6.73 -6.83 -27.59
CA ALA A 9 7.36 -7.88 -26.83
C ALA A 9 7.76 -7.38 -25.45
N ALA A 10 7.34 -8.10 -24.41
CA ALA A 10 7.78 -7.87 -23.03
C ALA A 10 9.30 -7.95 -23.00
N VAL A 11 9.95 -6.83 -22.73
CA VAL A 11 11.39 -6.77 -22.45
C VAL A 11 11.61 -7.47 -21.11
N THR A 12 12.03 -8.72 -21.17
CA THR A 12 12.49 -9.46 -19.98
C THR A 12 13.81 -8.85 -19.53
N PRO A 13 13.90 -8.22 -18.36
CA PRO A 13 15.19 -7.75 -17.85
C PRO A 13 16.01 -8.95 -17.39
N ALA A 14 17.25 -9.03 -17.86
CA ALA A 14 18.24 -9.95 -17.36
C ALA A 14 18.53 -9.64 -15.89
N GLY A 15 18.42 -10.63 -14.99
CA GLY A 15 19.13 -10.58 -13.73
C GLY A 15 18.51 -11.08 -12.43
N ALA A 16 17.21 -11.35 -12.34
CA ALA A 16 16.67 -11.93 -11.10
C ALA A 16 16.63 -13.47 -11.20
N ALA A 17 17.18 -14.16 -10.19
CA ALA A 17 17.02 -15.61 -10.05
C ALA A 17 15.51 -15.97 -9.97
N PRO A 18 15.06 -17.10 -10.54
CA PRO A 18 13.68 -17.53 -10.43
C PRO A 18 13.28 -17.63 -8.96
N GLY A 19 12.28 -16.82 -8.54
CA GLY A 19 11.81 -16.79 -7.15
C GLY A 19 12.30 -15.62 -6.30
N ALA A 20 13.19 -14.75 -6.80
CA ALA A 20 13.60 -13.56 -6.06
C ALA A 20 12.45 -12.53 -5.97
N PRO A 21 12.30 -11.83 -4.83
CA PRO A 21 11.30 -10.78 -4.67
C PRO A 21 11.57 -9.60 -5.61
N LEU A 22 10.52 -8.95 -6.09
CA LEU A 22 10.63 -7.68 -6.82
C LEU A 22 10.96 -6.52 -5.87
N LEU A 23 10.31 -6.50 -4.71
CA LEU A 23 10.59 -5.57 -3.62
C LEU A 23 10.94 -6.38 -2.39
N ASP A 24 12.04 -6.00 -1.75
CA ASP A 24 12.45 -6.55 -0.46
C ASP A 24 12.76 -5.41 0.50
N VAL A 25 12.06 -5.38 1.62
CA VAL A 25 12.21 -4.40 2.70
C VAL A 25 12.67 -5.16 3.94
N ASP A 26 13.85 -4.85 4.45
CA ASP A 26 14.43 -5.54 5.59
C ASP A 26 14.88 -4.57 6.68
N GLY A 27 14.35 -4.76 7.89
CA GLY A 27 14.69 -4.01 9.08
C GLY A 27 14.50 -2.50 8.93
N LEU A 28 13.53 -2.05 8.11
CA LEU A 28 13.33 -0.65 7.81
C LEU A 28 12.92 0.14 9.06
N ASN A 29 13.76 1.09 9.46
CA ASN A 29 13.47 2.06 10.49
C ASN A 29 13.45 3.46 9.88
N VAL A 30 12.46 4.27 10.24
CA VAL A 30 12.36 5.67 9.84
C VAL A 30 12.12 6.53 11.07
N ARG A 31 12.92 7.58 11.22
CA ARG A 31 12.75 8.62 12.25
C ARG A 31 12.58 9.96 11.58
N LEU A 32 11.61 10.75 12.02
CA LEU A 32 11.33 12.08 11.48
C LEU A 32 11.68 13.16 12.50
N PRO A 33 12.16 14.32 12.05
CA PRO A 33 12.37 15.49 12.92
C PRO A 33 10.98 16.08 13.30
N ILE A 34 10.54 15.82 14.51
CA ILE A 34 9.29 16.33 15.09
C ILE A 34 9.69 17.13 16.34
N ASP A 35 9.35 18.40 16.38
CA ASP A 35 9.71 19.34 17.48
C ASP A 35 11.21 19.34 17.82
N GLY A 36 12.07 19.28 16.78
CA GLY A 36 13.52 19.26 16.95
C GLY A 36 14.13 17.93 17.41
N ILE A 37 13.30 16.90 17.63
CA ILE A 37 13.73 15.56 18.07
C ILE A 37 13.39 14.55 16.98
N HIS A 38 14.33 13.64 16.64
CA HIS A 38 14.06 12.54 15.75
C HIS A 38 13.22 11.45 16.41
N ARG A 39 11.92 11.41 16.09
CA ARG A 39 10.96 10.44 16.64
C ARG A 39 10.77 9.26 15.67
N PRO A 40 10.70 8.01 16.16
CA PRO A 40 10.47 6.85 15.32
C PRO A 40 9.06 6.87 14.73
N VAL A 41 8.93 6.60 13.44
CA VAL A 41 7.64 6.43 12.75
C VAL A 41 7.51 5.04 12.10
N LEU A 42 8.64 4.39 11.79
CA LEU A 42 8.72 2.98 11.44
C LEU A 42 9.78 2.31 12.29
N ARG A 43 9.54 1.09 12.71
CA ARG A 43 10.41 0.29 13.55
C ARG A 43 10.48 -1.14 13.05
N GLU A 44 11.64 -1.55 12.54
CA GLU A 44 11.93 -2.91 12.07
C GLU A 44 10.85 -3.49 11.14
N VAL A 45 10.47 -2.72 10.14
CA VAL A 45 9.50 -3.14 9.14
C VAL A 45 10.21 -4.03 8.11
N SER A 46 9.79 -5.31 8.02
CA SER A 46 10.33 -6.27 7.07
C SER A 46 9.23 -7.02 6.36
N PHE A 47 9.27 -7.02 5.03
CA PHE A 47 8.38 -7.80 4.15
C PHE A 47 8.92 -7.82 2.72
N SER A 48 8.45 -8.76 1.92
CA SER A 48 8.82 -8.85 0.51
C SER A 48 7.62 -9.06 -0.39
N LEU A 49 7.69 -8.55 -1.62
CA LEU A 49 6.69 -8.73 -2.68
C LEU A 49 7.30 -9.51 -3.85
N ARG A 50 6.59 -10.54 -4.30
CA ARG A 50 6.94 -11.29 -5.51
C ARG A 50 6.42 -10.56 -6.75
N PRO A 51 7.04 -10.78 -7.93
CA PRO A 51 6.50 -10.27 -9.19
C PRO A 51 5.03 -10.68 -9.38
N GLY A 52 4.15 -9.72 -9.72
CA GLY A 52 2.72 -9.93 -9.95
C GLY A 52 1.87 -10.09 -8.67
N GLU A 53 2.49 -10.11 -7.49
CA GLU A 53 1.77 -10.24 -6.21
C GLU A 53 1.04 -8.94 -5.85
N ALA A 54 -0.19 -9.05 -5.35
CA ALA A 54 -0.86 -8.00 -4.59
C ALA A 54 -0.64 -8.22 -3.09
N PHE A 55 0.05 -7.27 -2.45
CA PHE A 55 0.36 -7.33 -1.03
C PHE A 55 -0.34 -6.21 -0.28
N GLY A 56 -1.16 -6.57 0.71
CA GLY A 56 -1.89 -5.63 1.55
C GLY A 56 -1.03 -5.09 2.71
N LEU A 57 -1.20 -3.82 3.05
CA LEU A 57 -0.67 -3.23 4.28
C LEU A 57 -1.82 -2.54 5.02
N VAL A 58 -2.29 -3.15 6.11
CA VAL A 58 -3.52 -2.76 6.81
C VAL A 58 -3.21 -2.33 8.24
N GLY A 59 -4.02 -1.42 8.78
CA GLY A 59 -3.92 -0.97 10.18
C GLY A 59 -4.64 0.35 10.41
N GLU A 60 -4.78 0.75 11.68
CA GLU A 60 -5.40 2.03 12.06
C GLU A 60 -4.63 3.24 11.49
N SER A 61 -5.27 4.42 11.46
CA SER A 61 -4.60 5.67 11.08
C SER A 61 -3.41 5.94 12.01
N GLY A 62 -2.29 6.42 11.45
CA GLY A 62 -1.06 6.67 12.20
C GLY A 62 -0.20 5.42 12.47
N SER A 63 -0.58 4.22 12.00
CA SER A 63 0.23 3.00 12.19
C SER A 63 1.55 2.96 11.38
N GLY A 64 1.74 3.86 10.39
CA GLY A 64 2.98 3.95 9.60
C GLY A 64 2.84 3.53 8.13
N LYS A 65 1.67 3.07 7.67
CA LYS A 65 1.43 2.53 6.31
C LYS A 65 1.90 3.46 5.18
N SER A 66 1.38 4.67 5.13
CA SER A 66 1.74 5.66 4.11
C SER A 66 3.22 6.06 4.20
N MET A 67 3.80 6.03 5.39
CA MET A 67 5.21 6.32 5.58
C MET A 67 6.10 5.21 4.99
N THR A 68 5.64 3.95 5.07
CA THR A 68 6.30 2.81 4.43
C THR A 68 6.32 2.98 2.90
N ALA A 69 5.17 3.33 2.28
CA ALA A 69 5.12 3.58 0.85
C ALA A 69 6.02 4.76 0.43
N ARG A 70 6.01 5.86 1.20
CA ARG A 70 6.88 7.02 0.95
C ARG A 70 8.36 6.69 1.11
N ALA A 71 8.73 5.81 2.03
CA ALA A 71 10.11 5.34 2.16
C ALA A 71 10.55 4.57 0.92
N ILE A 72 9.71 3.66 0.42
CA ILE A 72 9.94 2.89 -0.80
C ILE A 72 10.08 3.85 -2.00
N ASP A 73 9.17 4.80 -2.17
CA ASP A 73 9.20 5.76 -3.31
C ASP A 73 10.23 6.88 -3.13
N ARG A 74 10.99 6.88 -2.03
CA ARG A 74 11.96 7.94 -1.69
C ARG A 74 11.34 9.34 -1.61
N LEU A 75 10.15 9.42 -1.03
CA LEU A 75 9.38 10.65 -0.80
C LEU A 75 9.26 11.02 0.68
N LEU A 76 10.20 10.58 1.50
CA LEU A 76 10.25 10.97 2.91
C LEU A 76 10.53 12.47 3.06
N PRO A 77 10.00 13.10 4.12
CA PRO A 77 10.30 14.49 4.44
C PRO A 77 11.81 14.75 4.62
N ALA A 78 12.23 15.98 4.34
CA ALA A 78 13.62 16.41 4.56
C ALA A 78 14.01 16.19 6.03
N GLY A 79 15.25 15.73 6.24
CA GLY A 79 15.77 15.42 7.56
C GLY A 79 15.34 14.05 8.12
N ALA A 80 14.61 13.24 7.37
CA ALA A 80 14.31 11.86 7.77
C ALA A 80 15.60 11.05 7.92
N GLN A 81 15.70 10.26 8.99
CA GLN A 81 16.75 9.28 9.20
C GLN A 81 16.18 7.90 8.87
N VAL A 82 16.88 7.16 7.98
CA VAL A 82 16.48 5.83 7.53
C VAL A 82 17.60 4.85 7.79
N THR A 83 17.27 3.70 8.36
CA THR A 83 18.16 2.53 8.49
C THR A 83 17.43 1.27 8.08
N GLY A 84 18.14 0.17 7.87
CA GLY A 84 17.63 -1.03 7.20
C GLY A 84 17.85 -0.95 5.70
N SER A 85 17.22 -1.82 4.93
CA SER A 85 17.40 -1.87 3.48
C SER A 85 16.07 -1.90 2.73
N ILE A 86 16.06 -1.31 1.53
CA ILE A 86 14.97 -1.41 0.56
C ILE A 86 15.63 -1.81 -0.76
N GLN A 87 15.33 -3.00 -1.25
CA GLN A 87 15.81 -3.48 -2.53
C GLN A 87 14.66 -3.59 -3.52
N PHE A 88 14.87 -3.08 -4.72
CA PHE A 88 13.94 -3.20 -5.82
C PHE A 88 14.65 -3.86 -7.00
N ASP A 89 14.15 -5.03 -7.44
CA ASP A 89 14.75 -5.82 -8.52
C ASP A 89 16.25 -6.11 -8.24
N GLY A 90 16.60 -6.40 -6.99
CA GLY A 90 17.96 -6.68 -6.52
C GLY A 90 18.88 -5.45 -6.39
N GLN A 91 18.35 -4.23 -6.54
CA GLN A 91 19.11 -2.99 -6.41
C GLN A 91 18.74 -2.23 -5.13
N ASP A 92 19.73 -1.77 -4.39
CA ASP A 92 19.50 -0.91 -3.23
C ASP A 92 18.93 0.45 -3.66
N VAL A 93 17.68 0.71 -3.27
CA VAL A 93 16.95 1.94 -3.60
C VAL A 93 17.61 3.17 -2.98
N SER A 94 18.25 3.03 -1.81
CA SER A 94 18.88 4.13 -1.09
C SER A 94 20.10 4.69 -1.83
N ALA A 95 20.83 3.83 -2.53
CA ALA A 95 22.04 4.16 -3.27
C ALA A 95 21.77 4.81 -4.65
N LEU A 96 20.53 4.75 -5.15
CA LEU A 96 20.19 5.25 -6.48
C LEU A 96 20.29 6.78 -6.56
N THR A 97 20.97 7.28 -7.57
CA THR A 97 21.11 8.72 -7.86
C THR A 97 21.02 8.98 -9.38
N GLY A 98 20.85 10.22 -9.79
CA GLY A 98 20.92 10.64 -11.19
C GLY A 98 20.05 9.79 -12.13
N ALA A 99 20.66 9.13 -13.10
CA ALA A 99 19.98 8.30 -14.11
C ALA A 99 19.32 7.07 -13.48
N GLY A 100 19.98 6.40 -12.52
CA GLY A 100 19.42 5.24 -11.82
C GLY A 100 18.12 5.59 -11.07
N LEU A 101 18.09 6.74 -10.39
CA LEU A 101 16.88 7.21 -9.71
C LEU A 101 15.74 7.56 -10.69
N ARG A 102 16.07 8.15 -11.85
CA ARG A 102 15.05 8.38 -12.90
C ARG A 102 14.47 7.09 -13.45
N GLN A 103 15.33 6.08 -13.69
CA GLN A 103 14.90 4.77 -14.15
C GLN A 103 14.01 4.07 -13.09
N TYR A 104 14.38 4.14 -11.82
CA TYR A 104 13.58 3.63 -10.70
C TYR A 104 12.18 4.25 -10.69
N ARG A 105 12.09 5.59 -10.77
CA ARG A 105 10.82 6.34 -10.83
C ARG A 105 9.96 6.07 -12.07
N GLY A 106 10.53 5.53 -13.14
CA GLY A 106 9.77 5.03 -14.29
C GLY A 106 9.19 3.63 -14.06
N ARG A 107 9.71 2.89 -13.09
CA ARG A 107 9.33 1.49 -12.79
C ARG A 107 8.50 1.33 -11.51
N VAL A 108 8.44 2.36 -10.69
CA VAL A 108 7.62 2.45 -9.48
C VAL A 108 6.71 3.65 -9.60
N ALA A 109 5.43 3.46 -9.35
CA ALA A 109 4.43 4.52 -9.36
C ALA A 109 3.64 4.51 -8.06
N MET A 110 3.16 5.69 -7.63
CA MET A 110 2.36 5.83 -6.43
C MET A 110 1.02 6.50 -6.73
N ILE A 111 -0.06 5.91 -6.21
CA ILE A 111 -1.38 6.52 -6.11
C ILE A 111 -1.52 7.05 -4.69
N PHE A 112 -1.79 8.34 -4.56
CA PHE A 112 -1.92 9.01 -3.27
C PHE A 112 -3.37 9.03 -2.78
N GLN A 113 -3.55 9.08 -1.47
CA GLN A 113 -4.84 9.08 -0.78
C GLN A 113 -5.78 10.21 -1.21
N ASP A 114 -5.26 11.43 -1.37
CA ASP A 114 -6.04 12.59 -1.80
C ASP A 114 -5.58 13.05 -3.20
N PRO A 115 -6.38 12.77 -4.25
CA PRO A 115 -6.04 13.16 -5.61
C PRO A 115 -5.97 14.68 -5.78
N ARG A 116 -6.71 15.46 -5.00
CA ARG A 116 -6.71 16.93 -5.10
C ARG A 116 -5.45 17.55 -4.52
N ALA A 117 -4.96 17.02 -3.41
CA ALA A 117 -3.73 17.48 -2.79
C ALA A 117 -2.48 17.21 -3.65
N HIS A 118 -2.56 16.22 -4.56
CA HIS A 118 -1.43 15.78 -5.40
C HIS A 118 -1.56 16.20 -6.87
N THR A 119 -2.58 17.00 -7.20
CA THR A 119 -2.71 17.61 -8.54
C THR A 119 -2.57 19.13 -8.46
N ASN A 120 -1.82 19.70 -9.38
CA ASN A 120 -1.70 21.16 -9.46
C ASN A 120 -2.99 21.75 -10.08
N PRO A 121 -3.81 22.54 -9.34
CA PRO A 121 -5.13 22.98 -9.79
C PRO A 121 -5.08 23.94 -10.99
N VAL A 122 -3.96 24.55 -11.29
CA VAL A 122 -3.77 25.47 -12.42
C VAL A 122 -3.15 24.81 -13.65
N ARG A 123 -2.85 23.51 -13.57
CA ARG A 123 -2.38 22.70 -14.73
C ARG A 123 -3.52 21.88 -15.31
N ARG A 124 -3.50 21.71 -16.63
CA ARG A 124 -4.45 20.82 -17.30
C ARG A 124 -4.16 19.36 -17.00
N ILE A 125 -5.19 18.53 -17.02
CA ILE A 125 -5.09 17.09 -16.83
C ILE A 125 -4.06 16.46 -17.79
N GLY A 126 -4.10 16.86 -19.08
CA GLY A 126 -3.16 16.33 -20.08
C GLY A 126 -1.70 16.65 -19.79
N ASP A 127 -1.40 17.83 -19.26
CA ASP A 127 -0.03 18.21 -18.90
C ASP A 127 0.44 17.40 -17.68
N PHE A 128 -0.45 17.20 -16.72
CA PHE A 128 -0.18 16.39 -15.53
C PHE A 128 0.06 14.91 -15.90
N MET A 129 -0.85 14.29 -16.64
CA MET A 129 -0.78 12.88 -17.02
C MET A 129 0.47 12.56 -17.85
N THR A 130 0.84 13.43 -18.79
CA THR A 130 1.93 13.15 -19.72
C THR A 130 3.32 13.57 -19.22
N GLU A 131 3.42 14.20 -18.05
CA GLU A 131 4.69 14.75 -17.54
C GLU A 131 5.76 13.67 -17.37
N ALA A 132 5.44 12.58 -16.69
CA ALA A 132 6.40 11.50 -16.44
C ALA A 132 6.90 10.83 -17.75
N LEU A 133 6.01 10.59 -18.70
CA LEU A 133 6.37 10.05 -20.02
C LEU A 133 7.35 10.97 -20.76
N ARG A 134 7.10 12.28 -20.72
CA ARG A 134 7.90 13.27 -21.45
C ARG A 134 9.23 13.55 -20.79
N THR A 135 9.25 13.66 -19.45
CA THR A 135 10.42 14.08 -18.69
C THR A 135 11.35 12.94 -18.32
N ASN A 136 10.80 11.78 -17.95
CA ASN A 136 11.60 10.64 -17.49
C ASN A 136 11.89 9.63 -18.60
N MET A 137 10.95 9.49 -19.57
CA MET A 137 11.03 8.49 -20.63
C MET A 137 11.29 9.08 -22.00
N SER A 138 11.34 10.42 -22.13
CA SER A 138 11.59 11.13 -23.39
C SER A 138 10.58 10.80 -24.51
N VAL A 139 9.35 10.43 -24.16
CA VAL A 139 8.28 10.14 -25.13
C VAL A 139 7.84 11.42 -25.83
N PRO A 140 7.70 11.46 -27.16
CA PRO A 140 7.20 12.62 -27.89
C PRO A 140 5.81 13.05 -27.40
N ALA A 141 5.53 14.36 -27.38
CA ALA A 141 4.31 14.91 -26.82
C ALA A 141 3.02 14.37 -27.47
N ALA A 142 3.03 14.18 -28.78
CA ALA A 142 1.88 13.61 -29.51
C ALA A 142 1.61 12.16 -29.09
N GLU A 143 2.66 11.34 -28.97
CA GLU A 143 2.55 9.96 -28.51
C GLU A 143 2.13 9.87 -27.05
N ALA A 144 2.72 10.68 -26.17
CA ALA A 144 2.32 10.72 -24.76
C ALA A 144 0.84 11.10 -24.60
N ARG A 145 0.35 12.02 -25.45
CA ARG A 145 -1.06 12.40 -25.47
C ARG A 145 -1.96 11.26 -25.93
N ALA A 146 -1.59 10.56 -27.01
CA ALA A 146 -2.36 9.41 -27.50
C ALA A 146 -2.46 8.31 -26.44
N ARG A 147 -1.33 7.95 -25.79
CA ARG A 147 -1.30 6.98 -24.68
C ARG A 147 -2.18 7.42 -23.51
N ALA A 148 -2.22 8.73 -23.19
CA ALA A 148 -3.06 9.25 -22.13
C ALA A 148 -4.56 9.14 -22.47
N VAL A 149 -4.96 9.36 -23.72
CA VAL A 149 -6.35 9.16 -24.20
C VAL A 149 -6.76 7.70 -24.08
N ASP A 150 -5.92 6.77 -24.55
CA ASP A 150 -6.17 5.33 -24.45
C ASP A 150 -6.33 4.89 -22.99
N MET A 151 -5.42 5.30 -22.12
CA MET A 151 -5.47 4.96 -20.70
C MET A 151 -6.69 5.53 -19.99
N LEU A 152 -7.15 6.74 -20.36
CA LEU A 152 -8.43 7.27 -19.86
C LEU A 152 -9.61 6.38 -20.26
N GLY A 153 -9.61 5.84 -21.46
CA GLY A 153 -10.61 4.85 -21.89
C GLY A 153 -10.58 3.57 -21.04
N GLN A 154 -9.39 3.05 -20.75
CA GLN A 154 -9.22 1.84 -19.92
C GLN A 154 -9.73 2.02 -18.49
N VAL A 155 -9.63 3.23 -17.91
CA VAL A 155 -10.21 3.52 -16.59
C VAL A 155 -11.67 3.99 -16.66
N GLY A 156 -12.36 3.80 -17.81
CA GLY A 156 -13.77 4.14 -17.98
C GLY A 156 -14.07 5.63 -18.07
N ILE A 157 -13.13 6.45 -18.54
CA ILE A 157 -13.33 7.88 -18.80
C ILE A 157 -13.49 8.12 -20.29
N GLU A 158 -14.73 8.43 -20.70
CA GLU A 158 -15.05 8.78 -22.08
C GLU A 158 -14.56 10.19 -22.47
N ASP A 159 -14.50 10.47 -23.79
CA ASP A 159 -14.04 11.75 -24.35
C ASP A 159 -12.63 12.17 -23.88
N GLY A 160 -11.68 11.25 -23.85
CA GLY A 160 -10.33 11.46 -23.32
C GLY A 160 -9.69 12.76 -23.83
N GLU A 161 -9.81 13.08 -25.12
CA GLU A 161 -9.30 14.32 -25.72
C GLU A 161 -9.87 15.60 -25.08
N ARG A 162 -11.14 15.61 -24.76
CA ARG A 162 -11.81 16.73 -24.04
C ARG A 162 -11.31 16.77 -22.59
N ARG A 163 -11.21 15.60 -21.92
CA ARG A 163 -10.78 15.51 -20.53
C ARG A 163 -9.34 15.99 -20.32
N LEU A 164 -8.43 15.69 -21.24
CA LEU A 164 -7.06 16.19 -21.18
C LEU A 164 -6.93 17.72 -21.19
N ARG A 165 -7.94 18.44 -21.72
CA ARG A 165 -7.98 19.91 -21.74
C ARG A 165 -8.55 20.53 -20.47
N GLN A 166 -9.23 19.73 -19.63
CA GLN A 166 -9.85 20.17 -18.39
C GLN A 166 -8.80 20.38 -17.28
N TYR A 167 -9.23 21.07 -16.23
CA TYR A 167 -8.48 21.25 -14.99
C TYR A 167 -9.02 20.32 -13.89
N PRO A 168 -8.24 19.99 -12.85
CA PRO A 168 -8.66 19.08 -11.77
C PRO A 168 -9.99 19.45 -11.12
N HIS A 169 -10.26 20.74 -10.91
CA HIS A 169 -11.50 21.22 -10.29
C HIS A 169 -12.76 21.04 -11.16
N GLN A 170 -12.60 20.72 -12.45
CA GLN A 170 -13.71 20.45 -13.38
C GLN A 170 -14.11 18.97 -13.43
N LEU A 171 -13.44 18.11 -12.63
CA LEU A 171 -13.71 16.69 -12.53
C LEU A 171 -14.37 16.35 -11.18
N SER A 172 -15.24 15.34 -11.18
CA SER A 172 -15.73 14.76 -9.92
C SER A 172 -14.60 14.05 -9.17
N GLY A 173 -14.79 13.76 -7.89
CA GLY A 173 -13.79 13.05 -7.08
C GLY A 173 -13.43 11.69 -7.69
N GLY A 174 -14.42 10.88 -8.05
CA GLY A 174 -14.20 9.58 -8.68
C GLY A 174 -13.52 9.67 -10.05
N MET A 175 -13.86 10.67 -10.86
CA MET A 175 -13.16 10.90 -12.13
C MET A 175 -11.72 11.31 -11.92
N LEU A 176 -11.44 12.19 -10.95
CA LEU A 176 -10.05 12.60 -10.66
C LEU A 176 -9.24 11.42 -10.12
N GLN A 177 -9.83 10.55 -9.31
CA GLN A 177 -9.19 9.33 -8.84
C GLN A 177 -8.85 8.38 -10.00
N ARG A 178 -9.77 8.16 -10.95
CA ARG A 178 -9.49 7.36 -12.15
C ARG A 178 -8.38 7.99 -13.01
N VAL A 179 -8.33 9.34 -13.10
CA VAL A 179 -7.21 10.05 -13.74
C VAL A 179 -5.89 9.79 -13.02
N MET A 180 -5.86 9.76 -11.68
CA MET A 180 -4.65 9.43 -10.91
C MET A 180 -4.17 8.00 -11.17
N ILE A 181 -5.09 7.04 -11.19
CA ILE A 181 -4.79 5.64 -11.53
C ILE A 181 -4.22 5.56 -12.95
N ALA A 182 -4.91 6.17 -13.92
CA ALA A 182 -4.44 6.23 -15.31
C ALA A 182 -3.03 6.84 -15.41
N THR A 183 -2.77 7.92 -14.67
CA THR A 183 -1.47 8.61 -14.65
C THR A 183 -0.37 7.69 -14.11
N ALA A 184 -0.65 6.98 -13.00
CA ALA A 184 0.31 6.05 -12.41
C ALA A 184 0.64 4.88 -13.35
N LEU A 185 -0.33 4.39 -14.11
CA LEU A 185 -0.16 3.25 -15.03
C LEU A 185 0.44 3.63 -16.40
N LEU A 186 0.40 4.90 -16.79
CA LEU A 186 0.93 5.37 -18.08
C LEU A 186 2.42 5.04 -18.31
N THR A 187 3.21 4.97 -17.25
CA THR A 187 4.63 4.62 -17.34
C THR A 187 4.86 3.10 -17.39
N GLN A 188 3.79 2.30 -17.32
CA GLN A 188 3.84 0.83 -17.22
C GLN A 188 4.78 0.38 -16.10
N PRO A 189 4.53 0.80 -14.85
CA PRO A 189 5.40 0.48 -13.74
C PRO A 189 5.41 -1.02 -13.45
N ARG A 190 6.47 -1.52 -12.82
CA ARG A 190 6.52 -2.89 -12.30
C ARG A 190 5.96 -3.01 -10.89
N LEU A 191 5.98 -1.90 -10.13
CA LEU A 191 5.45 -1.81 -8.77
C LEU A 191 4.51 -0.61 -8.66
N LEU A 192 3.32 -0.84 -8.18
CA LEU A 192 2.34 0.17 -7.83
C LEU A 192 2.21 0.26 -6.31
N LEU A 193 2.40 1.44 -5.77
CA LEU A 193 2.14 1.78 -4.37
C LEU A 193 0.78 2.48 -4.31
N ALA A 194 -0.27 1.79 -3.89
CA ALA A 194 -1.62 2.33 -3.82
C ALA A 194 -1.96 2.72 -2.36
N ASP A 195 -1.77 3.99 -2.01
CA ASP A 195 -1.98 4.51 -0.66
C ASP A 195 -3.42 4.99 -0.50
N GLU A 196 -4.25 4.16 0.12
CA GLU A 196 -5.69 4.39 0.35
C GLU A 196 -6.44 4.94 -0.88
N PRO A 197 -6.38 4.26 -2.03
CA PRO A 197 -6.81 4.83 -3.32
C PRO A 197 -8.30 5.11 -3.43
N THR A 198 -9.10 4.80 -2.42
CA THR A 198 -10.56 4.93 -2.46
C THR A 198 -11.18 5.66 -1.26
N THR A 199 -10.39 6.10 -0.29
CA THR A 199 -10.88 6.67 0.99
C THR A 199 -11.78 7.90 0.81
N ALA A 200 -11.61 8.68 -0.25
CA ALA A 200 -12.41 9.89 -0.53
C ALA A 200 -13.63 9.63 -1.42
N LEU A 201 -14.00 8.37 -1.68
CA LEU A 201 -15.07 7.98 -2.60
C LEU A 201 -16.25 7.38 -1.85
N ASP A 202 -17.46 7.51 -2.42
CA ASP A 202 -18.62 6.75 -1.98
C ASP A 202 -18.46 5.25 -2.31
N VAL A 203 -19.24 4.39 -1.62
CA VAL A 203 -19.10 2.93 -1.68
C VAL A 203 -19.22 2.38 -3.10
N THR A 204 -20.14 2.92 -3.92
CA THR A 204 -20.34 2.46 -5.30
C THR A 204 -19.15 2.82 -6.18
N THR A 205 -18.70 4.05 -6.13
CA THR A 205 -17.52 4.51 -6.87
C THR A 205 -16.25 3.80 -6.39
N GLN A 206 -16.14 3.49 -5.08
CA GLN A 206 -15.05 2.71 -4.54
C GLN A 206 -14.99 1.31 -5.18
N ALA A 207 -16.11 0.59 -5.23
CA ALA A 207 -16.17 -0.75 -5.83
C ALA A 207 -15.75 -0.73 -7.31
N GLU A 208 -16.25 0.26 -8.08
CA GLU A 208 -15.87 0.43 -9.50
C GLU A 208 -14.37 0.70 -9.69
N VAL A 209 -13.81 1.62 -8.90
CA VAL A 209 -12.39 1.97 -8.97
C VAL A 209 -11.51 0.78 -8.59
N MET A 210 -11.93 0.00 -7.60
CA MET A 210 -11.19 -1.20 -7.19
C MET A 210 -11.24 -2.31 -8.24
N ALA A 211 -12.38 -2.53 -8.89
CA ALA A 211 -12.49 -3.48 -10.00
C ALA A 211 -11.56 -3.09 -11.16
N ILE A 212 -11.58 -1.82 -11.57
CA ILE A 212 -10.68 -1.30 -12.61
C ILE A 212 -9.21 -1.53 -12.24
N LEU A 213 -8.83 -1.23 -10.99
CA LEU A 213 -7.45 -1.38 -10.54
C LEU A 213 -7.00 -2.84 -10.54
N ASP A 214 -7.84 -3.78 -10.10
CA ASP A 214 -7.52 -5.21 -10.09
C ASP A 214 -7.47 -5.79 -11.51
N ASP A 215 -8.37 -5.40 -12.41
CA ASP A 215 -8.36 -5.79 -13.81
C ASP A 215 -7.06 -5.34 -14.50
N LEU A 216 -6.70 -4.06 -14.36
CA LEU A 216 -5.46 -3.52 -14.93
C LEU A 216 -4.21 -4.14 -14.31
N ARG A 217 -4.22 -4.44 -12.99
CA ARG A 217 -3.14 -5.16 -12.33
C ARG A 217 -2.91 -6.52 -12.97
N ARG A 218 -3.97 -7.27 -13.22
CA ARG A 218 -3.89 -8.60 -13.83
C ARG A 218 -3.46 -8.53 -15.29
N GLU A 219 -4.01 -7.59 -16.06
CA GLU A 219 -3.68 -7.39 -17.47
C GLU A 219 -2.20 -7.06 -17.67
N PHE A 220 -1.65 -6.17 -16.84
CA PHE A 220 -0.25 -5.73 -16.94
C PHE A 220 0.74 -6.60 -16.15
N GLY A 221 0.28 -7.62 -15.40
CA GLY A 221 1.14 -8.41 -14.51
C GLY A 221 1.82 -7.57 -13.43
N LEU A 222 1.13 -6.54 -12.95
CA LEU A 222 1.65 -5.51 -12.05
C LEU A 222 1.75 -6.03 -10.62
N THR A 223 2.90 -5.81 -9.98
CA THR A 223 3.06 -6.01 -8.53
C THR A 223 2.48 -4.81 -7.79
N MET A 224 1.72 -5.04 -6.72
CA MET A 224 1.03 -3.96 -6.00
C MET A 224 1.24 -4.05 -4.49
N LEU A 225 1.65 -2.95 -3.87
CA LEU A 225 1.51 -2.70 -2.44
C LEU A 225 0.23 -1.89 -2.22
N PHE A 226 -0.78 -2.54 -1.68
CA PHE A 226 -2.10 -1.95 -1.45
C PHE A 226 -2.27 -1.56 0.01
N ILE A 227 -2.38 -0.27 0.28
CA ILE A 227 -2.54 0.28 1.62
C ILE A 227 -3.99 0.64 1.85
N THR A 228 -4.55 0.15 2.94
CA THR A 228 -5.92 0.46 3.37
C THR A 228 -6.05 0.33 4.89
N HIS A 229 -7.10 0.89 5.46
CA HIS A 229 -7.51 0.60 6.84
C HIS A 229 -8.57 -0.52 6.90
N ASP A 230 -8.99 -1.03 5.76
CA ASP A 230 -10.04 -2.01 5.56
C ASP A 230 -9.47 -3.40 5.31
N LEU A 231 -9.62 -4.30 6.30
CA LEU A 231 -9.11 -5.65 6.24
C LEU A 231 -9.83 -6.52 5.20
N GLU A 232 -11.14 -6.34 5.02
CA GLU A 232 -11.93 -7.10 4.04
C GLU A 232 -11.59 -6.68 2.61
N LEU A 233 -11.41 -5.37 2.39
CA LEU A 233 -10.98 -4.87 1.09
C LEU A 233 -9.60 -5.45 0.73
N ALA A 234 -8.68 -5.52 1.70
CA ALA A 234 -7.40 -6.17 1.50
C ALA A 234 -7.55 -7.69 1.26
N ALA A 235 -8.47 -8.35 1.98
CA ALA A 235 -8.74 -9.78 1.79
C ALA A 235 -9.33 -10.10 0.41
N ALA A 236 -10.12 -9.19 -0.16
CA ALA A 236 -10.71 -9.36 -1.49
C ALA A 236 -9.71 -9.20 -2.65
N ILE A 237 -8.63 -8.43 -2.46
CA ILE A 237 -7.75 -7.99 -3.54
C ILE A 237 -6.34 -8.55 -3.43
N CYS A 238 -5.84 -8.71 -2.18
CA CYS A 238 -4.46 -9.04 -1.93
C CYS A 238 -4.25 -10.54 -1.71
N ASP A 239 -3.14 -11.06 -2.20
CA ASP A 239 -2.72 -12.45 -2.00
C ASP A 239 -2.27 -12.68 -0.54
N ARG A 240 -1.42 -11.78 -0.03
CA ARG A 240 -0.98 -11.71 1.37
C ARG A 240 -1.16 -10.30 1.91
N THR A 241 -1.33 -10.20 3.23
CA THR A 241 -1.49 -8.91 3.90
C THR A 241 -0.62 -8.87 5.16
N ALA A 242 0.05 -7.74 5.35
CA ALA A 242 0.68 -7.35 6.60
C ALA A 242 -0.25 -6.44 7.40
N VAL A 243 -0.40 -6.72 8.67
CA VAL A 243 -1.11 -5.86 9.62
C VAL A 243 -0.10 -5.03 10.39
N MET A 244 -0.30 -3.71 10.40
CA MET A 244 0.63 -2.75 10.96
C MET A 244 0.03 -2.01 12.16
N TYR A 245 0.75 -1.98 13.28
CA TYR A 245 0.38 -1.24 14.49
C TYR A 245 1.58 -0.46 15.02
N ALA A 246 1.39 0.82 15.33
CA ALA A 246 2.38 1.67 15.97
C ALA A 246 3.80 1.60 15.34
N GLY A 247 3.86 1.64 14.02
CA GLY A 247 5.12 1.63 13.24
C GLY A 247 5.75 0.26 13.05
N GLN A 248 5.11 -0.83 13.48
CA GLN A 248 5.61 -2.20 13.35
C GLN A 248 4.62 -3.10 12.64
N ILE A 249 5.12 -4.09 11.89
CA ILE A 249 4.30 -5.19 11.40
C ILE A 249 4.08 -6.16 12.57
N VAL A 250 2.82 -6.47 12.85
CA VAL A 250 2.41 -7.39 13.92
C VAL A 250 1.98 -8.76 13.42
N GLU A 251 1.54 -8.83 12.15
CA GLU A 251 1.17 -10.09 11.49
C GLU A 251 1.37 -9.98 9.99
N ILE A 252 1.87 -11.05 9.34
CA ILE A 252 1.82 -11.23 7.88
C ILE A 252 1.25 -12.60 7.58
N ARG A 253 0.22 -12.64 6.71
CA ARG A 253 -0.45 -13.89 6.38
C ARG A 253 -1.12 -13.83 5.00
N ARG A 254 -1.61 -14.98 4.50
CA ARG A 254 -2.57 -14.99 3.40
C ARG A 254 -3.78 -14.14 3.77
N SER A 255 -4.19 -13.26 2.89
CA SER A 255 -5.24 -12.29 3.18
C SER A 255 -6.56 -12.94 3.60
N SER A 256 -6.92 -14.07 2.97
CA SER A 256 -8.13 -14.84 3.26
C SER A 256 -8.19 -15.44 4.67
N LEU A 257 -7.08 -15.53 5.38
CA LEU A 257 -7.01 -16.14 6.72
C LEU A 257 -7.05 -15.13 7.86
N LEU A 258 -6.87 -13.84 7.56
CA LEU A 258 -6.75 -12.80 8.59
C LEU A 258 -8.03 -12.57 9.38
N HIS A 259 -9.19 -12.81 8.76
CA HIS A 259 -10.49 -12.67 9.41
C HIS A 259 -10.83 -13.89 10.30
N ASP A 260 -10.67 -15.10 9.75
CA ASP A 260 -11.18 -16.31 10.38
C ASP A 260 -10.21 -16.96 11.35
N ASP A 261 -8.90 -16.79 11.15
CA ASP A 261 -7.84 -17.41 11.97
C ASP A 261 -6.66 -16.43 12.20
N PRO A 262 -6.89 -15.25 12.80
CA PRO A 262 -5.84 -14.28 13.06
C PRO A 262 -4.80 -14.87 14.03
N LEU A 263 -3.51 -14.47 13.84
CA LEU A 263 -2.40 -14.89 14.70
C LEU A 263 -2.08 -13.86 15.80
N HIS A 264 -2.47 -12.61 15.60
CA HIS A 264 -2.19 -11.53 16.54
C HIS A 264 -3.50 -10.95 17.12
N PRO A 265 -3.58 -10.68 18.43
CA PRO A 265 -4.79 -10.12 19.06
C PRO A 265 -5.28 -8.80 18.46
N TYR A 266 -4.38 -7.97 17.93
CA TYR A 266 -4.76 -6.75 17.22
C TYR A 266 -5.49 -7.04 15.90
N THR A 267 -5.02 -8.03 15.13
CA THR A 267 -5.69 -8.44 13.89
C THR A 267 -7.10 -8.94 14.17
N ALA A 268 -7.27 -9.77 15.21
CA ALA A 268 -8.60 -10.23 15.66
C ALA A 268 -9.51 -9.06 16.07
N ALA A 269 -8.97 -8.10 16.81
CA ALA A 269 -9.71 -6.92 17.24
C ALA A 269 -10.10 -6.03 16.04
N LEU A 270 -9.21 -5.89 15.05
CA LEU A 270 -9.46 -5.11 13.82
C LEU A 270 -10.55 -5.78 12.96
N ALA A 271 -10.52 -7.10 12.82
CA ALA A 271 -11.55 -7.88 12.13
C ALA A 271 -12.92 -7.77 12.82
N GLY A 272 -12.95 -7.82 14.16
CA GLY A 272 -14.19 -7.71 14.95
C GLY A 272 -14.76 -6.30 15.13
N ALA A 273 -14.02 -5.26 14.73
CA ALA A 273 -14.46 -3.87 14.89
C ALA A 273 -15.42 -3.39 13.77
N ARG A 274 -15.71 -4.22 12.77
CA ARG A 274 -16.60 -3.88 11.65
C ARG A 274 -18.04 -4.29 11.86
N PRO A 275 -19.01 -3.52 11.26
CA PRO A 275 -20.40 -3.95 11.19
C PRO A 275 -20.51 -5.14 10.22
N ASP A 276 -20.99 -6.26 10.68
CA ASP A 276 -21.48 -7.32 9.82
C ASP A 276 -22.92 -6.96 9.39
N ILE A 277 -23.09 -6.66 8.09
CA ILE A 277 -24.42 -6.29 7.52
C ILE A 277 -25.40 -7.46 7.61
N ALA A 278 -24.92 -8.70 7.72
CA ALA A 278 -25.74 -9.89 7.84
C ALA A 278 -26.23 -10.14 9.29
N GLN A 279 -25.60 -9.53 10.28
CA GLN A 279 -25.98 -9.69 11.68
C GLN A 279 -26.77 -8.45 12.16
N THR A 280 -28.08 -8.62 12.32
CA THR A 280 -28.94 -7.62 12.93
C THR A 280 -28.56 -7.38 14.38
N ALA A 281 -28.10 -6.15 14.67
CA ALA A 281 -28.17 -5.51 16.00
C ALA A 281 -27.19 -5.94 17.09
N HIS A 282 -25.93 -6.22 16.80
CA HIS A 282 -24.94 -6.19 17.86
C HIS A 282 -24.11 -4.89 17.85
N ARG A 283 -23.89 -4.29 19.03
CA ARG A 283 -23.03 -3.12 19.21
C ARG A 283 -21.65 -3.43 18.61
N LEU A 284 -21.20 -2.56 17.68
CA LEU A 284 -19.83 -2.62 17.18
C LEU A 284 -18.86 -2.63 18.38
N ARG A 285 -17.95 -3.59 18.38
CA ARG A 285 -16.91 -3.66 19.42
C ARG A 285 -15.75 -2.77 18.99
N ALA A 286 -15.69 -1.57 19.55
CA ALA A 286 -14.52 -0.73 19.37
C ALA A 286 -13.31 -1.40 20.04
N ILE A 287 -12.15 -1.31 19.38
CA ILE A 287 -10.87 -1.70 20.00
C ILE A 287 -10.65 -0.78 21.22
N PRO A 288 -10.47 -1.31 22.43
CA PRO A 288 -10.35 -0.50 23.64
C PRO A 288 -9.17 0.49 23.55
N GLY A 289 -9.32 1.65 24.19
CA GLY A 289 -8.28 2.68 24.24
C GLY A 289 -8.09 3.42 22.91
N ARG A 290 -7.12 4.35 22.87
CA ARG A 290 -6.76 5.08 21.64
C ARG A 290 -5.66 4.35 20.87
N PRO A 291 -5.65 4.46 19.53
CA PRO A 291 -4.50 4.00 18.74
C PRO A 291 -3.22 4.70 19.19
N LEU A 292 -2.13 3.96 19.28
CA LEU A 292 -0.81 4.53 19.50
C LEU A 292 -0.14 4.85 18.17
N SER A 293 0.45 6.04 18.09
CA SER A 293 1.41 6.33 17.03
C SER A 293 2.75 5.65 17.32
N ALA A 294 3.56 5.48 16.29
CA ALA A 294 4.86 4.81 16.42
C ALA A 294 5.81 5.49 17.41
N PHE A 295 5.72 6.82 17.55
CA PHE A 295 6.56 7.59 18.47
C PHE A 295 6.07 7.57 19.93
N GLU A 296 4.82 7.13 20.17
CA GLU A 296 4.25 6.94 21.51
C GLU A 296 4.39 5.49 21.99
N ALA A 297 4.67 4.57 21.06
CA ALA A 297 4.77 3.17 21.38
C ALA A 297 5.97 2.88 22.29
N PRO A 298 5.79 2.04 23.31
CA PRO A 298 6.86 1.63 24.21
C PRO A 298 8.00 0.97 23.41
N GLN A 299 9.24 1.11 23.91
CA GLN A 299 10.44 0.60 23.24
C GLN A 299 10.89 -0.75 23.80
N GLU A 300 10.40 -1.14 24.97
CA GLU A 300 10.87 -2.31 25.71
C GLU A 300 9.77 -3.36 25.94
N GLU A 301 8.56 -3.13 25.40
CA GLU A 301 7.40 -4.01 25.58
C GLU A 301 6.53 -4.08 24.31
N CYS A 302 5.58 -5.01 24.27
CA CYS A 302 4.62 -5.13 23.19
C CYS A 302 3.78 -3.85 23.06
N ALA A 303 3.85 -3.17 21.93
CA ALA A 303 3.14 -1.92 21.67
C ALA A 303 1.62 -2.04 21.81
N PHE A 304 1.05 -3.23 21.57
CA PHE A 304 -0.39 -3.46 21.70
C PHE A 304 -0.81 -3.89 23.12
N ALA A 305 0.12 -4.22 24.02
CA ALA A 305 -0.19 -4.72 25.36
C ALA A 305 -1.22 -3.86 26.14
N PRO A 306 -1.17 -2.50 26.11
CA PRO A 306 -2.14 -1.66 26.82
C PRO A 306 -3.59 -1.80 26.32
N ARG A 307 -3.79 -2.31 25.12
CA ARG A 307 -5.12 -2.48 24.47
C ARG A 307 -5.50 -3.95 24.29
N CYS A 308 -4.59 -4.87 24.61
CA CYS A 308 -4.74 -6.28 24.37
C CYS A 308 -5.53 -6.94 25.52
N PRO A 309 -6.72 -7.55 25.27
CA PRO A 309 -7.47 -8.25 26.31
C PRO A 309 -6.77 -9.52 26.81
N HIS A 310 -5.73 -9.97 26.09
CA HIS A 310 -4.92 -11.13 26.44
C HIS A 310 -3.55 -10.77 27.00
N ALA A 311 -3.29 -9.50 27.35
CA ALA A 311 -1.99 -9.09 27.90
C ALA A 311 -1.66 -9.83 29.20
N ARG A 312 -0.38 -10.17 29.37
CA ARG A 312 0.22 -10.75 30.57
C ARG A 312 1.60 -10.14 30.80
N ASP A 313 2.18 -10.37 31.97
CA ASP A 313 3.51 -9.84 32.34
C ASP A 313 4.58 -10.13 31.28
N VAL A 314 4.55 -11.30 30.63
CA VAL A 314 5.49 -11.65 29.55
C VAL A 314 5.39 -10.70 28.35
N CYS A 315 4.24 -10.05 28.12
CA CYS A 315 4.05 -9.07 27.05
C CYS A 315 4.69 -7.71 27.36
N LEU A 316 4.99 -7.46 28.66
CA LEU A 316 5.61 -6.23 29.15
C LEU A 316 7.14 -6.39 29.35
N ALA A 317 7.65 -7.61 29.20
CA ALA A 317 9.06 -7.91 29.48
C ALA A 317 10.00 -7.62 28.30
N ALA A 318 9.49 -7.65 27.07
CA ALA A 318 10.27 -7.36 25.86
C ALA A 318 9.34 -7.04 24.66
N VAL A 319 9.90 -6.36 23.66
CA VAL A 319 9.25 -6.22 22.35
C VAL A 319 9.31 -7.60 21.65
N PRO A 320 8.17 -8.18 21.24
CA PRO A 320 8.20 -9.46 20.53
C PRO A 320 8.87 -9.32 19.16
N ASP A 321 9.61 -10.35 18.76
CA ASP A 321 10.09 -10.50 17.38
C ASP A 321 8.96 -10.92 16.44
N LEU A 322 9.09 -10.59 15.16
CA LEU A 322 8.20 -11.11 14.11
C LEU A 322 8.68 -12.49 13.69
N LEU A 323 8.05 -13.54 14.23
CA LEU A 323 8.47 -14.93 14.07
C LEU A 323 7.53 -15.71 13.17
N GLU A 324 8.07 -16.69 12.46
CA GLU A 324 7.30 -17.67 11.70
C GLU A 324 6.40 -18.49 12.63
N THR A 325 5.12 -18.60 12.24
CA THR A 325 4.10 -19.31 13.01
C THR A 325 3.18 -20.07 12.04
N GLY A 326 3.62 -21.26 11.67
CA GLY A 326 2.90 -22.10 10.72
C GLY A 326 2.89 -21.49 9.31
N ASP A 327 1.76 -20.92 8.90
CA ASP A 327 1.51 -20.36 7.57
C ASP A 327 1.58 -18.83 7.52
N GLY A 328 2.15 -18.19 8.54
CA GLY A 328 2.30 -16.74 8.62
C GLY A 328 3.42 -16.30 9.56
N LEU A 329 3.53 -14.99 9.73
CA LEU A 329 4.42 -14.35 10.69
C LEU A 329 3.59 -13.63 11.76
N SER A 330 3.99 -13.69 13.02
CA SER A 330 3.31 -13.00 14.13
C SER A 330 4.31 -12.39 15.11
N ARG A 331 4.04 -11.14 15.53
CA ARG A 331 4.78 -10.40 16.55
C ARG A 331 4.05 -10.49 17.91
N CYS A 332 3.79 -11.73 18.35
CA CYS A 332 3.13 -11.97 19.64
C CYS A 332 3.77 -13.15 20.36
N VAL A 333 4.30 -12.94 21.57
CA VAL A 333 4.91 -14.00 22.39
C VAL A 333 3.93 -15.11 22.77
N ARG A 334 2.62 -14.86 22.61
CA ARG A 334 1.55 -15.80 22.99
C ARG A 334 0.82 -16.40 21.77
N THR A 335 1.33 -16.24 20.56
CA THR A 335 0.66 -16.73 19.34
C THR A 335 0.28 -18.20 19.45
N HIS A 336 1.18 -19.08 19.90
CA HIS A 336 0.90 -20.51 20.02
C HIS A 336 -0.24 -20.83 21.03
N GLU A 337 -0.31 -20.09 22.13
CA GLU A 337 -1.36 -20.26 23.15
C GLU A 337 -2.71 -19.73 22.67
N LEU A 338 -2.70 -18.66 21.89
CA LEU A 338 -3.91 -17.92 21.46
C LEU A 338 -4.46 -18.38 20.11
N ARG A 339 -3.70 -19.14 19.32
CA ARG A 339 -4.13 -19.65 18.02
C ARG A 339 -5.45 -20.44 18.14
N GLY A 340 -6.40 -20.15 17.27
CA GLY A 340 -7.76 -20.75 17.30
C GLY A 340 -8.67 -20.25 18.45
N LYS A 341 -8.15 -19.34 19.32
CA LYS A 341 -8.92 -18.71 20.39
C LYS A 341 -9.14 -17.20 20.14
N LEU A 342 -8.51 -16.64 19.12
CA LEU A 342 -8.60 -15.24 18.72
C LEU A 342 -9.77 -14.99 17.75
N GLN A 343 -10.69 -15.93 17.58
CA GLN A 343 -11.87 -15.69 16.74
C GLN A 343 -12.49 -14.34 17.13
N ALA A 344 -12.88 -13.56 16.14
CA ALA A 344 -13.70 -12.39 16.36
C ALA A 344 -14.79 -12.83 17.35
N VAL A 345 -14.70 -12.37 18.60
CA VAL A 345 -15.51 -12.88 19.70
C VAL A 345 -16.97 -12.59 19.37
N ALA A 346 -17.59 -13.52 18.67
CA ALA A 346 -18.99 -13.44 18.27
C ALA A 346 -19.92 -13.70 19.48
N ASP A 347 -19.40 -14.36 20.54
CA ASP A 347 -20.22 -14.80 21.66
C ASP A 347 -19.59 -14.45 23.01
N ALA A 348 -20.08 -13.42 23.68
CA ALA A 348 -20.27 -13.31 25.12
C ALA A 348 -21.23 -12.15 25.46
#